data_c04aff764a1d8506994f44dcafd13770
#
_entry.id   c04aff764a1d8506994f44dcafd13770
#
_cell.length_a   1.000
_cell.length_b   1.000
_cell.length_c   1.000
_cell.angle_alpha   90.00
_cell.angle_beta   90.00
_cell.angle_gamma   90.00
#
_symmetry.space_group_name_H-M   'P 1'
#
loop_
_entity.id
_entity.type
_entity.pdbx_description
1 polymer ?
#
loop_
_entity_poly.entity_id
_entity_poly.type
_entity_poly.pdbx_seq_one_letter_code
_entity_poly.pdbx_strand_id
1 'polypeptide(L)'
;MVPREHIAALSFEAADRHPVVSTIADAVTRAGISTIRPSAETVMNYAPDLVVMYAGTMPALHGALARAHVAVLDVPWANSLADVRRVTTMLGEKLDAHARAAPMLAEMDRKIALAKVHAPRPPVRTLIYEANGYSGSGAMTDELMADAGLVDVISGLRPTRLDTIPVESVLANPPELLILSGDEYVTNSRADLVPHHPALRAFKGTTAWAKLTPLLCPGPWSADAVETFSALGAKARR
;
A
#
# COMPACT_ATOMS: atom_id res chain seq x y z
N MET A 1 -6.55 -3.75 -15.24
CA MET A 1 -7.65 -3.01 -15.94
C MET A 1 -7.58 -3.18 -17.46
N VAL A 2 -6.48 -2.92 -18.11
CA VAL A 2 -6.34 -3.08 -19.57
C VAL A 2 -5.86 -4.49 -19.95
N PRO A 3 -6.17 -5.00 -21.18
CA PRO A 3 -5.63 -6.24 -21.70
C PRO A 3 -4.10 -6.24 -21.79
N ARG A 4 -3.49 -7.43 -21.71
CA ARG A 4 -2.02 -7.59 -21.73
C ARG A 4 -1.39 -6.99 -22.98
N GLU A 5 -2.02 -7.17 -24.11
CA GLU A 5 -1.59 -6.70 -25.43
C GLU A 5 -1.51 -5.17 -25.55
N HIS A 6 -2.21 -4.45 -24.67
CA HIS A 6 -2.16 -2.99 -24.61
C HIS A 6 -1.11 -2.47 -23.62
N ILE A 7 -0.34 -3.36 -22.99
CA ILE A 7 0.72 -2.98 -22.05
C ILE A 7 2.07 -3.16 -22.74
N ALA A 8 2.66 -2.06 -23.18
CA ALA A 8 3.97 -2.07 -23.82
C ALA A 8 5.08 -2.38 -22.80
N ALA A 9 5.09 -1.67 -21.68
CA ALA A 9 6.01 -1.89 -20.56
C ALA A 9 5.43 -1.38 -19.25
N LEU A 10 6.00 -1.85 -18.14
CA LEU A 10 5.74 -1.34 -16.79
C LEU A 10 7.02 -0.82 -16.15
N SER A 11 6.91 -0.01 -15.10
CA SER A 11 8.06 0.33 -14.26
C SER A 11 8.67 -0.94 -13.65
N PHE A 12 9.98 -0.93 -13.44
CA PHE A 12 10.72 -2.10 -12.94
C PHE A 12 10.23 -2.59 -11.58
N GLU A 13 9.69 -1.70 -10.76
CA GLU A 13 9.08 -2.05 -9.47
C GLU A 13 7.93 -3.04 -9.61
N ALA A 14 7.23 -3.04 -10.76
CA ALA A 14 6.11 -3.95 -10.97
C ALA A 14 6.52 -5.43 -10.97
N ALA A 15 7.77 -5.74 -11.35
CA ALA A 15 8.33 -7.09 -11.32
C ALA A 15 9.20 -7.38 -10.09
N ASP A 16 9.35 -6.44 -9.19
CA ASP A 16 10.13 -6.62 -7.98
C ASP A 16 9.40 -7.58 -7.02
N ARG A 17 10.06 -8.70 -6.72
CA ARG A 17 9.52 -9.74 -5.84
C ARG A 17 9.71 -9.44 -4.35
N HIS A 18 10.36 -8.33 -4.01
CA HIS A 18 10.45 -7.93 -2.62
C HIS A 18 9.03 -7.72 -2.07
N PRO A 19 8.68 -8.36 -0.96
CA PRO A 19 7.29 -8.42 -0.47
C PRO A 19 6.67 -7.07 -0.13
N VAL A 20 7.48 -6.02 -0.04
CA VAL A 20 7.00 -4.65 0.22
C VAL A 20 6.92 -3.78 -1.03
N VAL A 21 7.31 -4.27 -2.22
CA VAL A 21 7.37 -3.44 -3.43
C VAL A 21 6.20 -3.70 -4.38
N SER A 22 5.93 -4.96 -4.73
CA SER A 22 4.89 -5.27 -5.70
C SER A 22 4.00 -6.44 -5.27
N THR A 23 2.69 -6.24 -5.44
CA THR A 23 1.67 -7.29 -5.28
C THR A 23 1.43 -8.06 -6.58
N ILE A 24 1.99 -7.61 -7.72
CA ILE A 24 1.72 -8.16 -9.05
C ILE A 24 2.95 -8.77 -9.72
N ALA A 25 4.10 -8.85 -9.05
CA ALA A 25 5.38 -9.28 -9.64
C ALA A 25 5.28 -10.63 -10.37
N ASP A 26 4.63 -11.63 -9.77
CA ASP A 26 4.44 -12.93 -10.39
C ASP A 26 3.50 -12.89 -11.61
N ALA A 27 2.48 -12.03 -11.57
CA ALA A 27 1.58 -11.84 -12.70
C ALA A 27 2.29 -11.17 -13.87
N VAL A 28 3.11 -10.14 -13.61
CA VAL A 28 3.94 -9.45 -14.60
C VAL A 28 4.91 -10.43 -15.25
N THR A 29 5.60 -11.25 -14.45
CA THR A 29 6.55 -12.27 -14.94
C THR A 29 5.85 -13.32 -15.80
N ARG A 30 4.73 -13.88 -15.34
CA ARG A 30 3.97 -14.91 -16.07
C ARG A 30 3.39 -14.36 -17.39
N ALA A 31 2.98 -13.11 -17.40
CA ALA A 31 2.46 -12.46 -18.61
C ALA A 31 3.55 -12.02 -19.60
N GLY A 32 4.83 -12.15 -19.25
CA GLY A 32 5.96 -11.72 -20.10
C GLY A 32 5.91 -10.21 -20.41
N ILE A 33 5.45 -9.38 -19.45
CA ILE A 33 5.41 -7.93 -19.64
C ILE A 33 6.81 -7.38 -19.40
N SER A 34 7.30 -6.58 -20.34
CA SER A 34 8.58 -5.89 -20.21
C SER A 34 8.56 -4.90 -19.06
N THR A 35 9.65 -4.84 -18.29
CA THR A 35 9.81 -3.82 -17.24
C THR A 35 11.02 -2.95 -17.53
N ILE A 36 10.91 -1.65 -17.25
CA ILE A 36 11.92 -0.66 -17.58
C ILE A 36 12.21 0.25 -16.36
N ARG A 37 13.42 0.78 -16.29
CA ARG A 37 13.70 1.97 -15.49
C ARG A 37 13.26 3.19 -16.28
N PRO A 38 12.24 3.95 -15.83
CA PRO A 38 11.67 5.02 -16.64
C PRO A 38 12.69 6.15 -16.90
N SER A 39 12.95 6.39 -18.17
CA SER A 39 13.66 7.57 -18.68
C SER A 39 13.02 7.94 -20.02
N ALA A 40 13.29 9.13 -20.53
CA ALA A 40 12.77 9.54 -21.84
C ALA A 40 13.18 8.54 -22.94
N GLU A 41 14.44 8.11 -22.96
CA GLU A 41 14.97 7.16 -23.94
C GLU A 41 14.29 5.79 -23.81
N THR A 42 14.26 5.20 -22.61
CA THR A 42 13.69 3.87 -22.40
C THR A 42 12.19 3.82 -22.70
N VAL A 43 11.45 4.88 -22.37
CA VAL A 43 10.01 4.96 -22.67
C VAL A 43 9.76 5.11 -24.16
N MET A 44 10.51 6.01 -24.83
CA MET A 44 10.34 6.27 -26.27
C MET A 44 10.69 5.06 -27.13
N ASN A 45 11.58 4.17 -26.70
CA ASN A 45 11.91 2.94 -27.42
C ASN A 45 10.71 1.98 -27.58
N TYR A 46 9.68 2.14 -26.74
CA TYR A 46 8.42 1.38 -26.84
C TYR A 46 7.36 2.06 -27.72
N ALA A 47 7.63 3.27 -28.23
CA ALA A 47 6.69 4.08 -29.02
C ALA A 47 5.25 4.06 -28.43
N PRO A 48 5.05 4.42 -27.17
CA PRO A 48 3.74 4.30 -26.53
C PRO A 48 2.77 5.37 -27.05
N ASP A 49 1.49 5.00 -27.22
CA ASP A 49 0.41 5.95 -27.48
C ASP A 49 0.03 6.75 -26.22
N LEU A 50 0.23 6.15 -25.05
CA LEU A 50 -0.12 6.74 -23.77
C LEU A 50 0.89 6.31 -22.68
N VAL A 51 1.36 7.27 -21.91
CA VAL A 51 2.12 7.01 -20.67
C VAL A 51 1.26 7.36 -19.47
N VAL A 52 1.09 6.40 -18.55
CA VAL A 52 0.37 6.59 -17.28
C VAL A 52 1.38 6.75 -16.17
N MET A 53 1.32 7.85 -15.43
CA MET A 53 2.26 8.13 -14.34
C MET A 53 1.58 8.94 -13.23
N TYR A 54 2.18 8.93 -12.04
CA TYR A 54 1.66 9.77 -10.95
C TYR A 54 1.89 11.25 -11.22
N ALA A 55 0.87 12.05 -10.97
CA ALA A 55 0.91 13.49 -11.09
C ALA A 55 2.05 14.11 -10.26
N GLY A 56 2.79 15.03 -10.87
CA GLY A 56 3.91 15.71 -10.23
C GLY A 56 5.20 14.90 -10.08
N THR A 57 5.24 13.67 -10.57
CA THR A 57 6.47 12.87 -10.59
C THR A 57 7.25 13.04 -11.89
N MET A 58 8.56 12.79 -11.84
CA MET A 58 9.45 12.74 -13.01
C MET A 58 9.30 13.90 -14.02
N PRO A 59 9.44 15.17 -13.61
CA PRO A 59 9.16 16.34 -14.45
C PRO A 59 10.01 16.36 -15.73
N ALA A 60 11.23 15.85 -15.70
CA ALA A 60 12.10 15.76 -16.87
C ALA A 60 11.54 14.79 -17.93
N LEU A 61 11.02 13.62 -17.50
CA LEU A 61 10.35 12.67 -18.36
C LEU A 61 9.07 13.29 -18.95
N HIS A 62 8.22 13.88 -18.10
CA HIS A 62 6.99 14.53 -18.53
C HIS A 62 7.26 15.60 -19.61
N GLY A 63 8.24 16.47 -19.39
CA GLY A 63 8.64 17.45 -20.39
C GLY A 63 9.20 16.86 -21.68
N ALA A 64 9.89 15.73 -21.64
CA ALA A 64 10.37 15.04 -22.84
C ALA A 64 9.21 14.42 -23.64
N LEU A 65 8.25 13.77 -22.96
CA LEU A 65 7.06 13.21 -23.59
C LEU A 65 6.19 14.29 -24.26
N ALA A 66 6.02 15.42 -23.60
CA ALA A 66 5.29 16.57 -24.17
C ALA A 66 5.94 17.08 -25.47
N ARG A 67 7.28 17.21 -25.52
CA ARG A 67 8.00 17.60 -26.73
C ARG A 67 7.90 16.55 -27.85
N ALA A 68 7.77 15.28 -27.48
CA ALA A 68 7.61 14.18 -28.43
C ALA A 68 6.13 13.95 -28.82
N HIS A 69 5.21 14.79 -28.34
CA HIS A 69 3.76 14.67 -28.56
C HIS A 69 3.17 13.32 -28.12
N VAL A 70 3.76 12.68 -27.11
CA VAL A 70 3.23 11.47 -26.47
C VAL A 70 2.23 11.88 -25.41
N ALA A 71 1.03 11.30 -25.45
CA ALA A 71 0.00 11.57 -24.45
C ALA A 71 0.42 11.07 -23.05
N VAL A 72 0.16 11.86 -22.03
CA VAL A 72 0.40 11.51 -20.64
C VAL A 72 -0.91 11.56 -19.87
N LEU A 73 -1.20 10.51 -19.12
CA LEU A 73 -2.28 10.46 -18.15
C LEU A 73 -1.69 10.61 -16.74
N ASP A 74 -1.84 11.79 -16.18
CA ASP A 74 -1.45 12.08 -14.81
C ASP A 74 -2.48 11.51 -13.83
N VAL A 75 -2.03 10.57 -13.00
CA VAL A 75 -2.84 9.91 -11.99
C VAL A 75 -2.65 10.61 -10.65
N PRO A 76 -3.70 11.13 -10.02
CA PRO A 76 -3.59 11.71 -8.69
C PRO A 76 -3.19 10.66 -7.63
N TRP A 77 -2.47 11.07 -6.60
CA TRP A 77 -2.23 10.24 -5.43
C TRP A 77 -3.54 9.94 -4.70
N ALA A 78 -3.74 8.67 -4.36
CA ALA A 78 -4.88 8.24 -3.55
C ALA A 78 -4.44 8.13 -2.08
N ASN A 79 -4.95 9.01 -1.22
CA ASN A 79 -4.62 9.05 0.21
C ASN A 79 -5.77 8.58 1.11
N SER A 80 -6.92 8.25 0.53
CA SER A 80 -8.13 7.79 1.21
C SER A 80 -8.86 6.74 0.38
N LEU A 81 -9.80 6.01 0.98
CA LEU A 81 -10.66 5.09 0.23
C LEU A 81 -11.54 5.83 -0.80
N ALA A 82 -11.94 7.07 -0.50
CA ALA A 82 -12.65 7.92 -1.45
C ALA A 82 -11.78 8.26 -2.66
N ASP A 83 -10.50 8.57 -2.46
CA ASP A 83 -9.55 8.80 -3.55
C ASP A 83 -9.33 7.54 -4.39
N VAL A 84 -9.21 6.37 -3.75
CA VAL A 84 -9.09 5.09 -4.47
C VAL A 84 -10.27 4.88 -5.40
N ARG A 85 -11.51 5.13 -4.93
CA ARG A 85 -12.70 5.04 -5.79
C ARG A 85 -12.63 6.00 -6.96
N ARG A 86 -12.34 7.27 -6.68
CA ARG A 86 -12.26 8.33 -7.69
C ARG A 86 -11.19 8.02 -8.75
N VAL A 87 -9.99 7.64 -8.33
CA VAL A 87 -8.88 7.31 -9.24
C VAL A 87 -9.20 6.05 -10.06
N THR A 88 -9.76 5.02 -9.44
CA THR A 88 -10.12 3.78 -10.14
C THR A 88 -11.20 4.03 -11.19
N THR A 89 -12.23 4.84 -10.86
CA THR A 89 -13.28 5.23 -11.80
C THR A 89 -12.69 6.04 -12.96
N MET A 90 -11.87 7.05 -12.66
CA MET A 90 -11.19 7.87 -13.67
C MET A 90 -10.33 7.00 -14.62
N LEU A 91 -9.56 6.07 -14.09
CA LEU A 91 -8.76 5.14 -14.91
C LEU A 91 -9.67 4.23 -15.76
N GLY A 92 -10.80 3.77 -15.21
CA GLY A 92 -11.81 3.03 -15.96
C GLY A 92 -12.33 3.81 -17.15
N GLU A 93 -12.60 5.11 -16.97
CA GLU A 93 -13.07 6.02 -18.04
C GLU A 93 -11.98 6.29 -19.08
N LYS A 94 -10.80 6.70 -18.61
CA LYS A 94 -9.70 7.13 -19.51
C LYS A 94 -9.09 5.98 -20.32
N LEU A 95 -9.19 4.75 -19.84
CA LEU A 95 -8.63 3.56 -20.47
C LEU A 95 -9.71 2.64 -21.09
N ASP A 96 -10.96 3.11 -21.20
CA ASP A 96 -12.11 2.33 -21.68
C ASP A 96 -12.21 0.96 -20.98
N ALA A 97 -12.07 0.98 -19.67
CA ALA A 97 -11.97 -0.22 -18.84
C ALA A 97 -13.05 -0.30 -17.74
N HIS A 98 -14.21 0.35 -17.93
CA HIS A 98 -15.31 0.38 -16.96
C HIS A 98 -15.76 -1.00 -16.50
N ALA A 99 -15.91 -1.94 -17.45
CA ALA A 99 -16.33 -3.30 -17.17
C ALA A 99 -15.37 -4.05 -16.24
N ARG A 100 -14.12 -3.58 -16.10
CA ARG A 100 -13.11 -4.15 -15.19
C ARG A 100 -12.96 -3.32 -13.91
N ALA A 101 -13.15 -2.02 -13.99
CA ALA A 101 -13.05 -1.13 -12.83
C ALA A 101 -14.18 -1.36 -11.82
N ALA A 102 -15.42 -1.48 -12.30
CA ALA A 102 -16.58 -1.63 -11.44
C ALA A 102 -16.53 -2.88 -10.54
N PRO A 103 -16.21 -4.10 -11.03
CA PRO A 103 -16.04 -5.27 -10.14
C PRO A 103 -14.92 -5.10 -9.11
N MET A 104 -13.82 -4.40 -9.44
CA MET A 104 -12.73 -4.16 -8.49
C MET A 104 -13.21 -3.28 -7.32
N LEU A 105 -14.00 -2.24 -7.60
CA LEU A 105 -14.58 -1.39 -6.57
C LEU A 105 -15.65 -2.14 -5.75
N ALA A 106 -16.49 -2.94 -6.39
CA ALA A 106 -17.49 -3.74 -5.69
C ALA A 106 -16.84 -4.75 -4.73
N GLU A 107 -15.74 -5.40 -5.13
CA GLU A 107 -15.00 -6.32 -4.27
C GLU A 107 -14.33 -5.59 -3.10
N MET A 108 -13.74 -4.42 -3.33
CA MET A 108 -13.21 -3.56 -2.28
C MET A 108 -14.30 -3.24 -1.24
N ASP A 109 -15.46 -2.79 -1.69
CA ASP A 109 -16.57 -2.41 -0.81
C ASP A 109 -17.10 -3.61 -0.03
N ARG A 110 -17.18 -4.79 -0.67
CA ARG A 110 -17.59 -6.03 -0.03
C ARG A 110 -16.64 -6.43 1.12
N LYS A 111 -15.32 -6.37 0.90
CA LYS A 111 -14.31 -6.68 1.92
C LYS A 111 -14.42 -5.74 3.12
N ILE A 112 -14.53 -4.45 2.85
CA ILE A 112 -14.71 -3.43 3.88
C ILE A 112 -16.00 -3.65 4.68
N ALA A 113 -17.11 -3.92 4.01
CA ALA A 113 -18.39 -4.18 4.66
C ALA A 113 -18.34 -5.41 5.59
N LEU A 114 -17.70 -6.50 5.14
CA LEU A 114 -17.51 -7.69 5.96
C LEU A 114 -16.65 -7.42 7.20
N ALA A 115 -15.57 -6.66 7.05
CA ALA A 115 -14.71 -6.29 8.16
C ALA A 115 -15.47 -5.50 9.23
N LYS A 116 -16.30 -4.53 8.82
CA LYS A 116 -17.14 -3.73 9.73
C LYS A 116 -18.12 -4.57 10.55
N VAL A 117 -18.69 -5.62 9.95
CA VAL A 117 -19.61 -6.53 10.65
C VAL A 117 -18.91 -7.30 11.77
N HIS A 118 -17.66 -7.69 11.55
CA HIS A 118 -16.88 -8.51 12.48
C HIS A 118 -15.91 -7.70 13.36
N ALA A 119 -15.94 -6.38 13.22
CA ALA A 119 -15.05 -5.48 13.96
C ALA A 119 -15.23 -5.64 15.48
N PRO A 120 -14.13 -5.87 16.24
CA PRO A 120 -14.17 -5.96 17.69
C PRO A 120 -14.68 -4.67 18.34
N ARG A 121 -15.43 -4.82 19.42
CA ARG A 121 -15.92 -3.69 20.25
C ARG A 121 -15.65 -3.96 21.72
N PRO A 122 -14.96 -3.03 22.41
CA PRO A 122 -14.36 -1.78 21.93
C PRO A 122 -13.24 -2.04 20.89
N PRO A 123 -12.86 -1.03 20.07
CA PRO A 123 -11.75 -1.16 19.14
C PRO A 123 -10.45 -1.54 19.83
N VAL A 124 -9.60 -2.31 19.13
CA VAL A 124 -8.29 -2.75 19.63
C VAL A 124 -7.27 -1.63 19.45
N ARG A 125 -6.61 -1.21 20.52
CA ARG A 125 -5.52 -0.23 20.47
C ARG A 125 -4.32 -0.84 19.76
N THR A 126 -3.96 -0.31 18.59
CA THR A 126 -3.02 -0.93 17.67
C THR A 126 -1.92 0.06 17.28
N LEU A 127 -0.71 -0.44 17.13
CA LEU A 127 0.40 0.27 16.50
C LEU A 127 0.93 -0.58 15.33
N ILE A 128 1.03 0.02 14.15
CA ILE A 128 1.82 -0.53 13.04
C ILE A 128 3.24 0.02 13.17
N TYR A 129 4.22 -0.88 13.26
CA TYR A 129 5.60 -0.53 13.51
C TYR A 129 6.50 -1.10 12.40
N GLU A 130 7.09 -0.21 11.64
CA GLU A 130 7.83 -0.52 10.42
C GLU A 130 9.34 -0.38 10.60
N ALA A 131 10.06 -0.67 9.53
CA ALA A 131 11.49 -0.45 9.44
C ALA A 131 11.87 0.97 9.93
N ASN A 132 13.05 1.11 10.55
CA ASN A 132 13.51 2.34 11.21
C ASN A 132 12.62 2.88 12.33
N GLY A 133 11.62 2.14 12.77
CA GLY A 133 10.67 2.61 13.79
C GLY A 133 9.62 3.58 13.25
N TYR A 134 9.44 3.66 11.95
CA TYR A 134 8.32 4.39 11.36
C TYR A 134 7.01 3.73 11.78
N SER A 135 5.97 4.51 11.84
CA SER A 135 4.64 3.99 11.98
C SER A 135 3.98 3.93 10.62
N GLY A 136 3.37 2.79 10.31
CA GLY A 136 2.66 2.53 9.07
C GLY A 136 1.30 3.22 8.95
N SER A 137 1.00 4.21 9.80
CA SER A 137 -0.28 4.90 9.75
C SER A 137 -0.33 5.99 8.67
N GLY A 138 -1.53 6.27 8.20
CA GLY A 138 -1.86 7.30 7.22
C GLY A 138 -3.36 7.26 6.97
N ALA A 139 -3.93 8.30 6.35
CA ALA A 139 -5.38 8.45 6.27
C ALA A 139 -6.09 7.18 5.79
N MET A 140 -5.63 6.55 4.70
CA MET A 140 -6.23 5.31 4.18
C MET A 140 -6.00 4.12 5.11
N THR A 141 -4.81 3.99 5.70
CA THR A 141 -4.49 2.92 6.67
C THR A 141 -5.38 3.05 7.89
N ASP A 142 -5.53 4.26 8.41
CA ASP A 142 -6.38 4.55 9.58
C ASP A 142 -7.86 4.26 9.28
N GLU A 143 -8.36 4.58 8.06
CA GLU A 143 -9.71 4.21 7.61
C GLU A 143 -9.90 2.68 7.62
N LEU A 144 -8.97 1.92 7.03
CA LEU A 144 -9.05 0.45 6.97
C LEU A 144 -8.91 -0.20 8.36
N MET A 145 -8.04 0.35 9.22
CA MET A 145 -7.91 -0.07 10.61
C MET A 145 -9.24 0.15 11.37
N ALA A 146 -9.82 1.34 11.24
CA ALA A 146 -11.10 1.65 11.90
C ALA A 146 -12.22 0.72 11.40
N ASP A 147 -12.28 0.45 10.11
CA ASP A 147 -13.25 -0.47 9.51
C ASP A 147 -13.06 -1.92 10.01
N ALA A 148 -11.83 -2.30 10.37
CA ALA A 148 -11.51 -3.59 11.00
C ALA A 148 -11.67 -3.60 12.54
N GLY A 149 -12.10 -2.49 13.15
CA GLY A 149 -12.22 -2.36 14.61
C GLY A 149 -10.89 -2.20 15.34
N LEU A 150 -9.90 -1.64 14.66
CA LEU A 150 -8.63 -1.23 15.25
C LEU A 150 -8.58 0.29 15.38
N VAL A 151 -7.82 0.78 16.34
CA VAL A 151 -7.53 2.21 16.48
C VAL A 151 -6.03 2.43 16.61
N ASP A 152 -5.48 3.26 15.74
CA ASP A 152 -4.07 3.62 15.81
C ASP A 152 -3.82 4.47 17.06
N VAL A 153 -2.95 3.97 17.95
CA VAL A 153 -2.65 4.65 19.24
C VAL A 153 -1.87 5.95 19.06
N ILE A 154 -1.32 6.20 17.88
CA ILE A 154 -0.57 7.42 17.58
C ILE A 154 -1.29 8.33 16.60
N SER A 155 -2.46 7.95 16.08
CA SER A 155 -3.31 8.82 15.29
C SER A 155 -3.67 10.07 16.10
N GLY A 156 -3.39 11.23 15.55
CA GLY A 156 -3.61 12.52 16.23
C GLY A 156 -2.48 12.99 17.16
N LEU A 157 -1.48 12.16 17.49
CA LEU A 157 -0.31 12.56 18.26
C LEU A 157 0.85 13.07 17.41
N ARG A 158 0.70 13.08 16.09
CA ARG A 158 1.79 13.38 15.17
C ARG A 158 1.80 14.80 14.67
N PRO A 159 2.92 15.49 14.82
CA PRO A 159 3.18 16.71 14.07
C PRO A 159 3.50 16.42 12.59
N THR A 160 4.10 15.28 12.22
CA THR A 160 4.44 14.91 10.84
C THR A 160 4.37 13.39 10.61
N ARG A 161 4.16 12.98 9.34
CA ARG A 161 4.14 11.57 8.89
C ARG A 161 5.49 10.86 8.94
N LEU A 162 6.57 11.56 9.28
CA LEU A 162 7.94 11.08 9.20
C LEU A 162 8.56 10.80 10.57
N ASP A 163 7.78 10.88 11.64
CA ASP A 163 8.31 10.67 12.98
C ASP A 163 8.55 9.19 13.24
N THR A 164 9.76 8.88 13.67
CA THR A 164 10.10 7.55 14.17
C THR A 164 9.69 7.42 15.63
N ILE A 165 9.21 6.25 16.01
CA ILE A 165 8.82 5.92 17.37
C ILE A 165 9.94 5.10 18.00
N PRO A 166 10.61 5.59 19.04
CA PRO A 166 11.59 4.79 19.76
C PRO A 166 10.95 3.53 20.36
N VAL A 167 11.71 2.43 20.39
CA VAL A 167 11.24 1.15 21.00
C VAL A 167 10.81 1.35 22.44
N GLU A 168 11.51 2.21 23.19
CA GLU A 168 11.22 2.57 24.59
C GLU A 168 9.82 3.19 24.71
N SER A 169 9.41 4.02 23.74
CA SER A 169 8.08 4.65 23.74
C SER A 169 6.98 3.62 23.51
N VAL A 170 7.24 2.61 22.65
CA VAL A 170 6.30 1.48 22.45
C VAL A 170 6.13 0.69 23.75
N LEU A 171 7.22 0.45 24.48
CA LEU A 171 7.20 -0.31 25.73
C LEU A 171 6.61 0.50 26.91
N ALA A 172 6.80 1.82 26.92
CA ALA A 172 6.25 2.70 27.96
C ALA A 172 4.75 2.89 27.82
N ASN A 173 4.20 2.90 26.61
CA ASN A 173 2.78 3.08 26.30
C ASN A 173 2.30 1.96 25.37
N PRO A 174 2.26 0.72 25.87
CA PRO A 174 2.03 -0.44 24.99
C PRO A 174 0.63 -0.40 24.36
N PRO A 175 0.53 -0.66 23.05
CA PRO A 175 -0.75 -0.97 22.42
C PRO A 175 -1.26 -2.34 22.90
N GLU A 176 -2.49 -2.70 22.56
CA GLU A 176 -2.98 -4.08 22.75
C GLU A 176 -2.45 -5.00 21.65
N LEU A 177 -2.31 -4.45 20.44
CA LEU A 177 -1.79 -5.13 19.24
C LEU A 177 -0.62 -4.34 18.63
N LEU A 178 0.52 -4.99 18.51
CA LEU A 178 1.69 -4.48 17.80
C LEU A 178 1.83 -5.23 16.48
N ILE A 179 1.58 -4.55 15.37
CA ILE A 179 1.77 -5.09 14.03
C ILE A 179 3.16 -4.69 13.55
N LEU A 180 4.03 -5.66 13.37
CA LEU A 180 5.35 -5.49 12.79
C LEU A 180 5.24 -5.69 11.27
N SER A 181 5.61 -4.67 10.50
CA SER A 181 5.55 -4.74 9.04
C SER A 181 6.77 -5.48 8.50
N GLY A 182 6.54 -6.45 7.62
CA GLY A 182 7.59 -7.20 6.96
C GLY A 182 7.52 -8.72 7.18
N ASP A 183 8.69 -9.33 7.31
CA ASP A 183 8.85 -10.77 7.50
C ASP A 183 9.54 -11.04 8.84
N GLU A 184 8.96 -11.94 9.64
CA GLU A 184 9.47 -12.28 10.97
C GLU A 184 10.88 -12.87 10.94
N TYR A 185 11.25 -13.56 9.88
CA TYR A 185 12.47 -14.36 9.80
C TYR A 185 13.56 -13.73 8.92
N VAL A 186 13.27 -12.63 8.23
CA VAL A 186 14.19 -12.04 7.25
C VAL A 186 14.45 -10.57 7.59
N THR A 187 15.71 -10.25 7.83
CA THR A 187 16.20 -8.87 7.95
C THR A 187 17.03 -8.54 6.73
N ASN A 188 16.49 -7.73 5.82
CA ASN A 188 17.16 -7.38 4.57
C ASN A 188 18.02 -6.12 4.68
N SER A 189 17.83 -5.33 5.73
CA SER A 189 18.52 -4.05 5.92
C SER A 189 18.73 -3.71 7.41
N ARG A 190 19.58 -2.71 7.67
CA ARG A 190 19.72 -2.16 9.03
C ARG A 190 18.42 -1.56 9.57
N ALA A 191 17.55 -1.07 8.69
CA ALA A 191 16.26 -0.53 9.04
C ALA A 191 15.35 -1.58 9.67
N ASP A 192 15.43 -2.83 9.21
CA ASP A 192 14.64 -3.96 9.69
C ASP A 192 15.03 -4.42 11.10
N LEU A 193 16.21 -4.00 11.59
CA LEU A 193 16.66 -4.32 12.96
C LEU A 193 15.77 -3.68 14.02
N VAL A 194 15.07 -2.60 13.70
CA VAL A 194 14.21 -1.91 14.66
C VAL A 194 12.97 -2.74 15.01
N PRO A 195 12.13 -3.22 14.07
CA PRO A 195 11.03 -4.12 14.39
C PRO A 195 11.50 -5.48 14.96
N HIS A 196 12.76 -5.88 14.71
CA HIS A 196 13.36 -7.09 15.31
C HIS A 196 14.13 -6.82 16.62
N HIS A 197 14.00 -5.62 17.19
CA HIS A 197 14.76 -5.23 18.38
C HIS A 197 14.47 -6.17 19.57
N PRO A 198 15.49 -6.73 20.26
CA PRO A 198 15.29 -7.69 21.33
C PRO A 198 14.38 -7.21 22.47
N ALA A 199 14.34 -5.90 22.75
CA ALA A 199 13.49 -5.32 23.77
C ALA A 199 11.99 -5.52 23.49
N LEU A 200 11.59 -5.66 22.21
CA LEU A 200 10.18 -5.96 21.87
C LEU A 200 9.71 -7.34 22.34
N ARG A 201 10.64 -8.25 22.73
CA ARG A 201 10.29 -9.51 23.37
C ARG A 201 9.67 -9.31 24.77
N ALA A 202 9.90 -8.17 25.39
CA ALA A 202 9.29 -7.80 26.67
C ALA A 202 7.88 -7.22 26.50
N PHE A 203 7.43 -6.98 25.28
CA PHE A 203 6.08 -6.50 25.00
C PHE A 203 5.04 -7.54 25.42
N LYS A 204 4.07 -7.10 26.22
CA LYS A 204 3.07 -8.00 26.86
C LYS A 204 1.75 -8.11 26.05
N GLY A 205 1.55 -7.25 25.04
CA GLY A 205 0.39 -7.32 24.17
C GLY A 205 0.56 -8.38 23.07
N THR A 206 -0.39 -8.43 22.16
CA THR A 206 -0.31 -9.30 20.99
C THR A 206 0.65 -8.72 19.98
N THR A 207 1.65 -9.50 19.57
CA THR A 207 2.54 -9.15 18.45
C THR A 207 2.18 -10.01 17.24
N ALA A 208 2.18 -9.39 16.06
CA ALA A 208 1.97 -10.07 14.80
C ALA A 208 2.83 -9.45 13.69
N TRP A 209 3.35 -10.29 12.81
CA TRP A 209 3.98 -9.85 11.58
C TRP A 209 2.96 -9.82 10.45
N ALA A 210 2.97 -8.77 9.65
CA ALA A 210 2.08 -8.62 8.52
C ALA A 210 2.78 -7.94 7.34
N LYS A 211 2.48 -8.44 6.13
CA LYS A 211 2.89 -7.81 4.88
C LYS A 211 1.84 -6.78 4.50
N LEU A 212 2.21 -5.50 4.58
CA LEU A 212 1.32 -4.38 4.28
C LEU A 212 1.52 -3.81 2.87
N THR A 213 2.07 -4.61 1.97
CA THR A 213 2.27 -4.27 0.55
C THR A 213 1.04 -3.63 -0.12
N PRO A 214 -0.21 -4.09 0.14
CA PRO A 214 -1.40 -3.48 -0.46
C PRO A 214 -1.60 -2.00 -0.13
N LEU A 215 -0.93 -1.50 0.91
CA LEU A 215 -1.02 -0.10 1.34
C LEU A 215 0.02 0.82 0.69
N LEU A 216 1.10 0.26 0.13
CA LEU A 216 2.18 1.04 -0.49
C LEU A 216 1.79 1.68 -1.82
N CYS A 217 1.03 0.94 -2.63
CA CYS A 217 0.50 1.42 -3.90
C CYS A 217 -1.03 1.43 -3.84
N PRO A 218 -1.65 2.52 -3.41
CA PRO A 218 -3.09 2.60 -3.18
C PRO A 218 -3.92 2.22 -4.41
N GLY A 219 -4.88 1.32 -4.18
CA GLY A 219 -5.83 0.86 -5.19
C GLY A 219 -6.93 0.01 -4.56
N PRO A 220 -7.89 -0.53 -5.34
CA PRO A 220 -8.95 -1.38 -4.79
C PRO A 220 -8.44 -2.58 -3.99
N TRP A 221 -7.26 -3.10 -4.32
CA TRP A 221 -6.57 -4.16 -3.57
C TRP A 221 -6.10 -3.75 -2.18
N SER A 222 -6.06 -2.45 -1.86
CA SER A 222 -5.73 -1.98 -0.50
C SER A 222 -6.73 -2.51 0.54
N ALA A 223 -7.94 -2.86 0.13
CA ALA A 223 -8.91 -3.54 0.98
C ALA A 223 -8.45 -4.95 1.43
N ASP A 224 -7.44 -5.56 0.80
CA ASP A 224 -6.88 -6.83 1.28
C ASP A 224 -6.25 -6.67 2.67
N ALA A 225 -5.77 -5.47 3.01
CA ALA A 225 -5.26 -5.17 4.33
C ALA A 225 -6.34 -5.23 5.41
N VAL A 226 -7.61 -4.91 5.10
CA VAL A 226 -8.70 -4.96 6.08
C VAL A 226 -8.97 -6.37 6.58
N GLU A 227 -8.82 -7.38 5.72
CA GLU A 227 -8.96 -8.78 6.10
C GLU A 227 -7.85 -9.19 7.08
N THR A 228 -6.61 -8.75 6.81
CA THR A 228 -5.48 -8.94 7.71
C THR A 228 -5.73 -8.26 9.05
N PHE A 229 -6.14 -6.99 9.05
CA PHE A 229 -6.43 -6.25 10.27
C PHE A 229 -7.56 -6.89 11.08
N SER A 230 -8.64 -7.34 10.45
CA SER A 230 -9.74 -8.04 11.11
C SER A 230 -9.28 -9.32 11.80
N ALA A 231 -8.46 -10.14 11.12
CA ALA A 231 -7.92 -11.38 11.68
C ALA A 231 -7.00 -11.10 12.87
N LEU A 232 -6.15 -10.07 12.79
CA LEU A 232 -5.25 -9.66 13.86
C LEU A 232 -6.00 -9.07 15.06
N GLY A 233 -7.01 -8.25 14.81
CA GLY A 233 -7.89 -7.72 15.86
C GLY A 233 -8.62 -8.81 16.61
N ALA A 234 -9.15 -9.80 15.91
CA ALA A 234 -9.78 -10.98 16.54
C ALA A 234 -8.79 -11.80 17.35
N LYS A 235 -7.52 -11.92 16.92
CA LYS A 235 -6.46 -12.60 17.69
C LYS A 235 -6.12 -11.86 18.97
N ALA A 236 -6.07 -10.53 18.94
CA ALA A 236 -5.74 -9.69 20.09
C ALA A 236 -6.82 -9.69 21.19
N ARG A 237 -8.04 -10.16 20.89
CA ARG A 237 -9.19 -10.25 21.83
C ARG A 237 -9.36 -11.64 22.45
N ARG A 238 -8.52 -12.61 22.09
CA ARG A 238 -8.50 -13.96 22.69
C ARG A 238 -7.55 -14.03 23.88
#